data_7454764845acf6f93210a67704c33729
#
_entry.id   7454764845acf6f93210a67704c33729
#
_cell.length_a   1.000
_cell.length_b   1.000
_cell.length_c   1.000
_cell.angle_alpha   90.00
_cell.angle_beta   90.00
_cell.angle_gamma   90.00
#
_symmetry.space_group_name_H-M   'P 1'
#
loop_
_entity.id
_entity.type
_entity.pdbx_description
1 polymer ?
#
loop_
_entity_poly.entity_id
_entity_poly.type
_entity_poly.pdbx_seq_one_letter_code
_entity_poly.pdbx_strand_id
1 'polypeptide(L)'
;MYPVSEAFLQAVQENTRRYYWTGKITTKKSGVYEFGADDIVKGSGYISSQCCGNTEIELGTVYSSEMGITLLSNIDRYTLEDALVELFYHLRLADGSYETVPMGLFEVSEANRTAKCLEIKAYDYMLRFEEDFNGFKTIGNACDFIELCCKACKVEMAQSRAEIEAMPNGSEMLSIYTDNDIETYRDVLYYVGQVLGGFFCINREGKLELRKFGNEPVMEVWSKHRFTSSFSDFITRYTAVSSTNMKTEIAEYYHLDPDDGLTLNLGVNPLLQFGLKETREQLCMNILYDLSVVDYVPFDSDTIGNPALDLGDVIKFRGGQADGTKISAITSMQCKIGGKHTLKGVGKNPRLAQAKSKNDKNISGLLNQIIDNKEAGKIGIHTFTNASSFNVSETDVKIISIEFAASEEVMAQFFGSVILSVKAD
;
A
#
# COMPACT_ATOMS: atom_id res chain seq x y z
N MET A 1 -7.45 4.64 12.10
CA MET A 1 -8.07 5.96 12.40
C MET A 1 -7.02 6.85 13.06
N TYR A 2 -6.93 8.11 12.63
CA TYR A 2 -6.05 9.11 13.26
C TYR A 2 -6.42 9.27 14.75
N PRO A 3 -5.44 9.32 15.66
CA PRO A 3 -5.70 9.42 17.09
C PRO A 3 -6.32 10.77 17.44
N VAL A 4 -7.53 10.74 18.01
CA VAL A 4 -8.30 11.88 18.49
C VAL A 4 -8.89 11.58 19.86
N SER A 5 -9.29 12.62 20.59
CA SER A 5 -9.91 12.46 21.91
C SER A 5 -11.31 11.81 21.84
N GLU A 6 -11.76 11.21 22.93
CA GLU A 6 -13.16 10.76 23.04
C GLU A 6 -14.16 11.91 22.89
N ALA A 7 -13.81 13.10 23.36
CA ALA A 7 -14.62 14.29 23.18
C ALA A 7 -14.80 14.66 21.71
N PHE A 8 -13.75 14.48 20.89
CA PHE A 8 -13.83 14.63 19.44
C PHE A 8 -14.78 13.59 18.82
N LEU A 9 -14.64 12.31 19.20
CA LEU A 9 -15.48 11.23 18.68
C LEU A 9 -16.96 11.43 19.04
N GLN A 10 -17.26 12.02 20.18
CA GLN A 10 -18.62 12.40 20.54
C GLN A 10 -19.11 13.59 19.72
N ALA A 11 -18.32 14.67 19.67
CA ALA A 11 -18.67 15.90 18.96
C ALA A 11 -18.86 15.69 17.46
N VAL A 12 -18.07 14.81 16.83
CA VAL A 12 -18.17 14.52 15.38
C VAL A 12 -19.45 13.75 15.03
N GLN A 13 -20.09 13.11 16.00
CA GLN A 13 -21.37 12.39 15.82
C GLN A 13 -22.61 13.22 16.17
N GLU A 14 -22.44 14.46 16.66
CA GLU A 14 -23.56 15.33 16.95
C GLU A 14 -24.26 15.80 15.67
N ASN A 15 -25.58 16.03 15.76
CA ASN A 15 -26.37 16.52 14.63
C ASN A 15 -26.00 17.97 14.25
N THR A 16 -25.49 18.74 15.18
CA THR A 16 -25.04 20.12 14.96
C THR A 16 -23.58 20.25 15.34
N ARG A 17 -22.72 20.31 14.33
CA ARG A 17 -21.27 20.45 14.52
C ARG A 17 -20.84 21.87 14.16
N ARG A 18 -19.92 22.44 14.95
CA ARG A 18 -19.22 23.67 14.61
C ARG A 18 -17.79 23.32 14.26
N TYR A 19 -17.43 23.54 13.03
CA TYR A 19 -16.10 23.24 12.53
C TYR A 19 -15.68 24.25 11.46
N TYR A 20 -14.39 24.36 11.25
CA TYR A 20 -13.82 25.14 10.15
C TYR A 20 -12.56 24.47 9.62
N TRP A 21 -12.15 24.91 8.44
CA TRP A 21 -10.96 24.45 7.78
C TRP A 21 -9.95 25.57 7.67
N THR A 22 -8.66 25.24 7.83
CA THR A 22 -7.55 26.10 7.52
C THR A 22 -6.53 25.34 6.68
N GLY A 23 -5.62 26.04 6.07
CA GLY A 23 -4.50 25.42 5.41
C GLY A 23 -3.32 26.37 5.30
N LYS A 24 -2.22 25.78 4.88
CA LYS A 24 -0.94 26.49 4.72
C LYS A 24 -0.28 26.03 3.43
N ILE A 25 0.18 26.98 2.63
CA ILE A 25 0.97 26.72 1.44
C ILE A 25 2.40 27.19 1.71
N THR A 26 3.34 26.27 1.66
CA THR A 26 4.78 26.56 1.83
C THR A 26 5.46 26.48 0.47
N THR A 27 5.99 27.57 -0.03
CA THR A 27 6.68 27.63 -1.32
C THR A 27 8.19 27.53 -1.14
N LYS A 28 8.91 26.99 -2.13
CA LYS A 28 10.38 26.89 -2.07
C LYS A 28 11.10 28.25 -2.00
N LYS A 29 10.51 29.30 -2.56
CA LYS A 29 11.17 30.60 -2.76
C LYS A 29 10.49 31.80 -2.11
N SER A 30 9.19 31.75 -1.89
CA SER A 30 8.37 32.95 -1.62
C SER A 30 7.77 33.02 -0.21
N GLY A 31 7.93 31.98 0.60
CA GLY A 31 7.44 31.98 1.97
C GLY A 31 6.21 31.12 2.21
N VAL A 32 5.49 31.42 3.27
CA VAL A 32 4.33 30.69 3.75
C VAL A 32 3.07 31.55 3.58
N TYR A 33 2.03 30.96 3.01
CA TYR A 33 0.70 31.55 2.87
C TYR A 33 -0.31 30.73 3.66
N GLU A 34 -0.94 31.36 4.63
CA GLU A 34 -2.04 30.76 5.38
C GLU A 34 -3.37 31.15 4.74
N PHE A 35 -4.33 30.24 4.78
CA PHE A 35 -5.69 30.48 4.30
C PHE A 35 -6.72 29.84 5.21
N GLY A 36 -7.92 30.40 5.26
CA GLY A 36 -9.01 29.95 6.09
C GLY A 36 -10.30 29.69 5.30
N ALA A 37 -11.38 29.48 6.01
CA ALA A 37 -12.68 29.17 5.43
C ALA A 37 -13.19 30.24 4.46
N ASP A 38 -12.85 31.52 4.68
CA ASP A 38 -13.29 32.65 3.85
C ASP A 38 -12.50 32.75 2.52
N ASP A 39 -11.32 32.15 2.46
CA ASP A 39 -10.49 32.08 1.26
C ASP A 39 -10.86 30.89 0.36
N ILE A 40 -11.51 29.87 0.93
CA ILE A 40 -11.86 28.64 0.19
C ILE A 40 -13.16 28.87 -0.58
N VAL A 41 -13.12 28.68 -1.90
CA VAL A 41 -14.34 28.70 -2.73
C VAL A 41 -15.24 27.55 -2.30
N LYS A 42 -16.46 27.87 -1.91
CA LYS A 42 -17.42 26.92 -1.36
C LYS A 42 -17.66 25.74 -2.31
N GLY A 43 -17.47 24.52 -1.78
CA GLY A 43 -17.69 23.27 -2.51
C GLY A 43 -16.56 22.85 -3.46
N SER A 44 -15.44 23.59 -3.50
CA SER A 44 -14.31 23.28 -4.37
C SER A 44 -13.31 22.31 -3.75
N GLY A 45 -13.25 22.24 -2.40
CA GLY A 45 -12.21 21.48 -1.73
C GLY A 45 -12.57 20.02 -1.51
N TYR A 46 -11.60 19.12 -1.76
CA TYR A 46 -11.71 17.69 -1.48
C TYR A 46 -10.34 17.05 -1.25
N ILE A 47 -10.36 15.93 -0.54
CA ILE A 47 -9.26 14.96 -0.44
C ILE A 47 -9.84 13.62 -0.83
N SER A 48 -9.20 12.91 -1.75
CA SER A 48 -9.60 11.59 -2.23
C SER A 48 -8.45 10.61 -2.06
N SER A 49 -8.74 9.48 -1.45
CA SER A 49 -7.75 8.43 -1.16
C SER A 49 -8.36 7.05 -1.40
N GLN A 50 -7.54 6.10 -1.86
CA GLN A 50 -7.93 4.71 -2.04
C GLN A 50 -6.78 3.77 -1.77
N CYS A 51 -7.07 2.54 -1.37
CA CYS A 51 -6.08 1.48 -1.17
C CYS A 51 -6.39 0.20 -1.95
N CYS A 52 -7.43 0.20 -2.75
CA CYS A 52 -7.80 -0.89 -3.65
C CYS A 52 -8.37 -0.32 -4.94
N GLY A 53 -8.40 -1.15 -5.99
CA GLY A 53 -9.20 -0.87 -7.18
C GLY A 53 -10.70 -0.88 -6.89
N ASN A 54 -11.51 -1.02 -7.93
CA ASN A 54 -12.96 -0.83 -7.83
C ASN A 54 -13.74 -2.14 -7.55
N THR A 55 -13.10 -3.28 -7.49
CA THR A 55 -13.80 -4.58 -7.50
C THR A 55 -13.52 -5.47 -6.31
N GLU A 56 -12.28 -5.47 -5.80
CA GLU A 56 -11.86 -6.37 -4.71
C GLU A 56 -10.71 -5.78 -3.91
N ILE A 57 -10.39 -6.41 -2.76
CA ILE A 57 -9.18 -6.10 -2.00
C ILE A 57 -7.97 -6.48 -2.85
N GLU A 58 -7.00 -5.60 -2.83
CA GLU A 58 -5.68 -5.78 -3.42
C GLU A 58 -4.63 -5.57 -2.34
N LEU A 59 -3.63 -6.44 -2.28
CA LEU A 59 -2.47 -6.26 -1.41
C LEU A 59 -1.32 -5.62 -2.18
N GLY A 60 -0.48 -4.91 -1.46
CA GLY A 60 0.70 -4.24 -2.01
C GLY A 60 0.41 -2.89 -2.67
N THR A 61 -0.84 -2.48 -2.78
CA THR A 61 -1.19 -1.24 -3.47
C THR A 61 -0.47 -0.01 -2.89
N VAL A 62 -0.18 0.93 -3.77
CA VAL A 62 0.63 2.13 -3.52
C VAL A 62 -0.03 3.37 -4.18
N TYR A 63 -1.33 3.55 -3.94
CA TYR A 63 -2.07 4.68 -4.49
C TYR A 63 -1.66 6.00 -3.82
N SER A 64 -1.55 7.05 -4.64
CA SER A 64 -1.37 8.41 -4.14
C SER A 64 -2.72 9.02 -3.78
N SER A 65 -2.78 9.76 -2.67
CA SER A 65 -3.93 10.58 -2.33
C SER A 65 -3.88 11.89 -3.10
N GLU A 66 -5.05 12.33 -3.58
CA GLU A 66 -5.23 13.57 -4.32
C GLU A 66 -5.96 14.60 -3.46
N MET A 67 -5.52 15.85 -3.54
CA MET A 67 -6.18 17.01 -2.96
C MET A 67 -6.47 18.04 -4.05
N GLY A 68 -7.70 18.54 -4.10
CA GLY A 68 -8.07 19.68 -4.93
C GLY A 68 -8.69 20.79 -4.08
N ILE A 69 -8.35 22.05 -4.37
CA ILE A 69 -8.92 23.22 -3.69
C ILE A 69 -8.87 24.45 -4.59
N THR A 70 -9.90 25.28 -4.52
CA THR A 70 -9.90 26.59 -5.17
C THR A 70 -9.91 27.68 -4.12
N LEU A 71 -8.95 28.58 -4.18
CA LEU A 71 -8.78 29.69 -3.25
C LEU A 71 -9.08 31.03 -3.93
N LEU A 72 -9.71 31.93 -3.19
CA LEU A 72 -9.74 33.37 -3.49
C LEU A 72 -8.42 33.98 -3.04
N SER A 73 -7.45 34.08 -3.93
CA SER A 73 -6.09 34.46 -3.59
C SER A 73 -5.39 35.20 -4.70
N ASN A 74 -4.43 36.06 -4.34
CA ASN A 74 -3.55 36.74 -5.26
C ASN A 74 -2.15 36.09 -5.38
N ILE A 75 -1.96 34.90 -4.80
CA ILE A 75 -0.69 34.17 -4.90
C ILE A 75 -0.36 33.95 -6.39
N ASP A 76 0.86 34.25 -6.79
CA ASP A 76 1.31 33.97 -8.15
C ASP A 76 1.46 32.46 -8.34
N ARG A 77 0.71 31.90 -9.32
CA ARG A 77 0.72 30.45 -9.61
C ARG A 77 2.11 29.92 -9.94
N TYR A 78 2.98 30.73 -10.52
CA TYR A 78 4.35 30.33 -10.88
C TYR A 78 5.27 30.14 -9.66
N THR A 79 4.86 30.60 -8.49
CA THR A 79 5.58 30.34 -7.24
C THR A 79 5.18 29.04 -6.56
N LEU A 80 4.17 28.35 -7.09
CA LEU A 80 3.58 27.14 -6.52
C LEU A 80 4.17 25.84 -7.07
N GLU A 81 5.13 25.92 -7.97
CA GLU A 81 5.87 24.73 -8.43
C GLU A 81 6.53 24.04 -7.23
N ASP A 82 6.21 22.78 -7.02
CA ASP A 82 6.65 21.97 -5.87
C ASP A 82 6.35 22.60 -4.48
N ALA A 83 5.36 23.45 -4.39
CA ALA A 83 4.91 23.96 -3.10
C ALA A 83 4.18 22.87 -2.31
N LEU A 84 4.27 22.96 -0.97
CA LEU A 84 3.59 22.07 -0.06
C LEU A 84 2.28 22.68 0.42
N VAL A 85 1.21 21.90 0.41
CA VAL A 85 -0.10 22.27 0.98
C VAL A 85 -0.41 21.36 2.15
N GLU A 86 -0.66 21.97 3.30
CA GLU A 86 -1.15 21.32 4.51
C GLU A 86 -2.59 21.76 4.75
N LEU A 87 -3.48 20.83 5.06
CA LEU A 87 -4.87 21.11 5.40
C LEU A 87 -5.16 20.66 6.84
N PHE A 88 -6.00 21.45 7.54
CA PHE A 88 -6.37 21.18 8.91
C PHE A 88 -7.89 21.31 9.08
N TYR A 89 -8.47 20.35 9.78
CA TYR A 89 -9.87 20.38 10.21
C TYR A 89 -9.92 20.68 11.72
N HIS A 90 -10.72 21.66 12.12
CA HIS A 90 -10.89 22.08 13.50
C HIS A 90 -12.33 21.84 13.93
N LEU A 91 -12.54 20.97 14.93
CA LEU A 91 -13.85 20.66 15.48
C LEU A 91 -14.00 21.28 16.87
N ARG A 92 -15.09 22.00 17.08
CA ARG A 92 -15.43 22.53 18.39
C ARG A 92 -15.96 21.43 19.30
N LEU A 93 -15.35 21.28 20.46
CA LEU A 93 -15.72 20.34 21.50
C LEU A 93 -16.83 20.93 22.40
N ALA A 94 -17.39 20.07 23.26
CA ALA A 94 -18.47 20.46 24.18
C ALA A 94 -18.05 21.55 25.18
N ASP A 95 -16.79 21.58 25.58
CA ASP A 95 -16.22 22.60 26.47
C ASP A 95 -15.96 23.95 25.78
N GLY A 96 -16.15 24.02 24.47
CA GLY A 96 -15.95 25.20 23.64
C GLY A 96 -14.53 25.32 23.04
N SER A 97 -13.60 24.47 23.43
CA SER A 97 -12.27 24.37 22.79
C SER A 97 -12.37 23.77 21.40
N TYR A 98 -11.27 23.83 20.63
CA TYR A 98 -11.18 23.21 19.32
C TYR A 98 -10.08 22.14 19.32
N GLU A 99 -10.41 20.96 18.79
CA GLU A 99 -9.43 19.93 18.48
C GLU A 99 -9.15 19.92 16.99
N THR A 100 -7.85 19.83 16.63
CA THR A 100 -7.39 19.93 15.25
C THR A 100 -6.95 18.58 14.75
N VAL A 101 -7.43 18.21 13.55
CA VAL A 101 -7.00 17.00 12.82
C VAL A 101 -6.25 17.45 11.57
N PRO A 102 -4.97 17.10 11.43
CA PRO A 102 -4.24 17.29 10.17
C PRO A 102 -4.84 16.38 9.10
N MET A 103 -5.00 16.89 7.89
CA MET A 103 -5.67 16.17 6.80
C MET A 103 -4.71 15.67 5.73
N GLY A 104 -3.43 15.92 5.89
CA GLY A 104 -2.36 15.45 5.02
C GLY A 104 -1.44 16.58 4.55
N LEU A 105 -0.36 16.15 3.92
CA LEU A 105 0.67 16.98 3.32
C LEU A 105 0.77 16.62 1.83
N PHE A 106 0.60 17.62 0.96
CA PHE A 106 0.46 17.43 -0.49
C PHE A 106 1.44 18.33 -1.25
N GLU A 107 2.05 17.81 -2.31
CA GLU A 107 2.85 18.58 -3.26
C GLU A 107 1.98 19.07 -4.42
N VAL A 108 2.08 20.34 -4.74
CA VAL A 108 1.32 20.96 -5.83
C VAL A 108 1.81 20.40 -7.18
N SER A 109 0.89 19.78 -7.90
CA SER A 109 1.12 19.29 -9.26
C SER A 109 0.61 20.31 -10.31
N GLU A 110 -0.55 20.91 -10.05
CA GLU A 110 -1.16 21.87 -10.98
C GLU A 110 -1.67 23.11 -10.22
N ALA A 111 -1.43 24.27 -10.77
CA ALA A 111 -1.98 25.53 -10.28
C ALA A 111 -2.51 26.37 -11.45
N ASN A 112 -3.84 26.53 -11.50
CA ASN A 112 -4.52 27.27 -12.53
C ASN A 112 -5.18 28.52 -11.96
N ARG A 113 -5.07 29.64 -12.67
CA ARG A 113 -5.67 30.89 -12.25
C ARG A 113 -6.80 31.31 -13.20
N THR A 114 -7.95 31.61 -12.63
CA THR A 114 -9.10 32.15 -13.34
C THR A 114 -9.58 33.40 -12.58
N ALA A 115 -9.32 34.58 -13.11
CA ALA A 115 -9.61 35.86 -12.46
C ALA A 115 -9.02 35.92 -11.04
N LYS A 116 -9.88 35.96 -10.01
CA LYS A 116 -9.47 36.01 -8.59
C LYS A 116 -9.32 34.62 -7.95
N CYS A 117 -9.64 33.57 -8.66
CA CYS A 117 -9.59 32.19 -8.15
C CYS A 117 -8.28 31.52 -8.55
N LEU A 118 -7.67 30.84 -7.59
CA LEU A 118 -6.50 30.00 -7.76
C LEU A 118 -6.93 28.55 -7.50
N GLU A 119 -6.98 27.73 -8.54
CA GLU A 119 -7.28 26.32 -8.46
C GLU A 119 -5.98 25.53 -8.29
N ILE A 120 -5.89 24.74 -7.25
CA ILE A 120 -4.72 23.92 -6.89
C ILE A 120 -5.13 22.46 -6.90
N LYS A 121 -4.33 21.63 -7.57
CA LYS A 121 -4.37 20.18 -7.49
C LYS A 121 -3.02 19.68 -7.00
N ALA A 122 -3.03 18.84 -5.99
CA ALA A 122 -1.84 18.35 -5.33
C ALA A 122 -1.98 16.87 -4.96
N TYR A 123 -0.85 16.21 -4.81
CA TYR A 123 -0.77 14.79 -4.46
C TYR A 123 0.14 14.60 -3.25
N ASP A 124 -0.06 13.51 -2.52
CA ASP A 124 0.83 13.15 -1.44
C ASP A 124 2.20 12.65 -1.96
N TYR A 125 3.12 12.36 -1.05
CA TYR A 125 4.50 11.96 -1.40
C TYR A 125 4.62 10.59 -2.08
N MET A 126 3.53 9.86 -2.30
CA MET A 126 3.59 8.58 -3.01
C MET A 126 4.10 8.75 -4.45
N LEU A 127 3.85 9.89 -5.10
CA LEU A 127 4.37 10.16 -6.43
C LEU A 127 5.91 10.24 -6.48
N ARG A 128 6.58 10.51 -5.37
CA ARG A 128 8.04 10.53 -5.33
C ARG A 128 8.65 9.15 -5.57
N PHE A 129 7.90 8.07 -5.32
CA PHE A 129 8.35 6.70 -5.56
C PHE A 129 8.30 6.27 -7.04
N GLU A 130 7.86 7.13 -7.95
CA GLU A 130 7.97 6.93 -9.41
C GLU A 130 9.41 7.12 -9.94
N GLU A 131 10.39 7.41 -9.07
CA GLU A 131 11.80 7.40 -9.46
C GLU A 131 12.25 6.01 -9.89
N ASP A 132 13.12 5.94 -10.92
CA ASP A 132 13.65 4.70 -11.48
C ASP A 132 14.41 3.89 -10.42
N PHE A 133 14.09 2.60 -10.33
CA PHE A 133 14.78 1.69 -9.43
C PHE A 133 16.19 1.38 -9.94
N ASN A 134 17.21 1.63 -9.12
CA ASN A 134 18.61 1.44 -9.54
C ASN A 134 19.08 -0.02 -9.60
N GLY A 135 18.32 -0.98 -9.09
CA GLY A 135 18.60 -2.41 -9.16
C GLY A 135 19.82 -2.91 -8.40
N PHE A 136 20.51 -2.08 -7.60
CA PHE A 136 21.75 -2.47 -6.93
C PHE A 136 21.54 -3.35 -5.69
N LYS A 137 20.40 -3.22 -5.01
CA LYS A 137 20.05 -4.05 -3.87
C LYS A 137 18.98 -5.06 -4.28
N THR A 138 19.33 -6.31 -4.28
CA THR A 138 18.45 -7.41 -4.70
C THR A 138 18.14 -8.40 -3.58
N ILE A 139 18.82 -8.32 -2.43
CA ILE A 139 18.66 -9.23 -1.29
C ILE A 139 18.53 -8.41 0.00
N GLY A 140 17.61 -8.78 0.86
CA GLY A 140 17.37 -8.17 2.16
C GLY A 140 16.04 -8.61 2.76
N ASN A 141 15.73 -8.18 3.97
CA ASN A 141 14.38 -8.34 4.50
C ASN A 141 13.44 -7.22 3.98
N ALA A 142 12.16 -7.32 4.30
CA ALA A 142 11.17 -6.33 3.85
C ALA A 142 11.55 -4.90 4.26
N CYS A 143 12.04 -4.70 5.50
CA CYS A 143 12.44 -3.40 5.99
C CYS A 143 13.62 -2.81 5.21
N ASP A 144 14.59 -3.65 4.80
CA ASP A 144 15.73 -3.22 3.98
C ASP A 144 15.30 -2.62 2.64
N PHE A 145 14.28 -3.20 2.00
CA PHE A 145 13.73 -2.67 0.74
C PHE A 145 12.93 -1.39 0.97
N ILE A 146 12.14 -1.31 2.04
CA ILE A 146 11.39 -0.10 2.38
C ILE A 146 12.36 1.05 2.67
N GLU A 147 13.39 0.83 3.49
CA GLU A 147 14.40 1.85 3.79
C GLU A 147 15.16 2.31 2.55
N LEU A 148 15.46 1.39 1.63
CA LEU A 148 16.06 1.72 0.34
C LEU A 148 15.17 2.69 -0.46
N CYS A 149 13.89 2.36 -0.61
CA CYS A 149 12.90 3.21 -1.30
C CYS A 149 12.76 4.57 -0.61
N CYS A 150 12.58 4.58 0.71
CA CYS A 150 12.44 5.81 1.50
C CYS A 150 13.66 6.73 1.37
N LYS A 151 14.86 6.16 1.40
CA LYS A 151 16.11 6.91 1.26
C LYS A 151 16.28 7.51 -0.15
N ALA A 152 15.98 6.73 -1.19
CA ALA A 152 16.07 7.19 -2.57
C ALA A 152 15.08 8.34 -2.82
N CYS A 153 13.83 8.15 -2.45
CA CYS A 153 12.72 9.09 -2.73
C CYS A 153 12.58 10.20 -1.67
N LYS A 154 13.45 10.25 -0.65
CA LYS A 154 13.45 11.25 0.43
C LYS A 154 12.11 11.35 1.17
N VAL A 155 11.53 10.22 1.48
CA VAL A 155 10.32 10.09 2.30
C VAL A 155 10.69 9.33 3.57
N GLU A 156 10.26 9.80 4.71
CA GLU A 156 10.47 9.10 5.99
C GLU A 156 9.49 7.93 6.13
N MET A 157 9.91 6.90 6.85
CA MET A 157 9.05 5.78 7.20
C MET A 157 8.34 6.06 8.54
N ALA A 158 7.06 5.71 8.64
CA ALA A 158 6.28 5.90 9.86
C ALA A 158 6.59 4.85 10.92
N GLN A 159 6.66 3.57 10.50
CA GLN A 159 7.01 2.47 11.42
C GLN A 159 8.52 2.34 11.59
N SER A 160 8.92 1.91 12.78
CA SER A 160 10.30 1.53 13.04
C SER A 160 10.65 0.18 12.39
N ARG A 161 11.94 -0.08 12.20
CA ARG A 161 12.44 -1.38 11.73
C ARG A 161 11.91 -2.53 12.58
N ALA A 162 11.92 -2.39 13.90
CA ALA A 162 11.46 -3.43 14.81
C ALA A 162 9.96 -3.75 14.64
N GLU A 163 9.13 -2.75 14.35
CA GLU A 163 7.70 -2.96 14.07
C GLU A 163 7.49 -3.72 12.76
N ILE A 164 8.24 -3.40 11.71
CA ILE A 164 8.15 -4.13 10.43
C ILE A 164 8.67 -5.55 10.58
N GLU A 165 9.83 -5.77 11.22
CA GLU A 165 10.41 -7.09 11.41
C GLU A 165 9.57 -8.00 12.32
N ALA A 166 8.75 -7.43 13.19
CA ALA A 166 7.80 -8.17 14.01
C ALA A 166 6.54 -8.63 13.26
N MET A 167 6.29 -8.11 12.06
CA MET A 167 5.15 -8.54 11.23
C MET A 167 5.39 -9.93 10.63
N PRO A 168 4.33 -10.71 10.33
CA PRO A 168 4.47 -11.90 9.53
C PRO A 168 5.26 -11.60 8.23
N ASN A 169 6.23 -12.42 7.92
CA ASN A 169 7.19 -12.25 6.82
C ASN A 169 8.15 -11.04 6.95
N GLY A 170 8.05 -10.22 7.99
CA GLY A 170 8.85 -8.99 8.11
C GLY A 170 10.36 -9.23 8.29
N SER A 171 10.76 -10.32 8.95
CA SER A 171 12.15 -10.70 9.17
C SER A 171 12.70 -11.68 8.12
N GLU A 172 11.84 -12.18 7.24
CA GLU A 172 12.24 -13.17 6.24
C GLU A 172 13.19 -12.57 5.21
N MET A 173 14.21 -13.37 4.82
CA MET A 173 15.14 -12.97 3.77
C MET A 173 14.48 -13.09 2.41
N LEU A 174 14.36 -11.98 1.73
CA LEU A 174 13.76 -11.86 0.40
C LEU A 174 14.85 -11.58 -0.63
N SER A 175 14.59 -11.97 -1.87
CA SER A 175 15.47 -11.64 -2.98
C SER A 175 14.66 -11.34 -4.24
N ILE A 176 15.01 -10.29 -4.96
CA ILE A 176 14.38 -9.95 -6.23
C ILE A 176 14.84 -10.94 -7.29
N TYR A 177 13.91 -11.64 -7.92
CA TYR A 177 14.20 -12.50 -9.05
C TYR A 177 14.77 -11.68 -10.20
N THR A 178 15.80 -12.20 -10.88
CA THR A 178 16.57 -11.46 -11.90
C THR A 178 15.76 -11.09 -13.13
N ASP A 179 14.78 -11.91 -13.48
CA ASP A 179 13.81 -11.63 -14.55
C ASP A 179 12.54 -11.08 -13.91
N ASN A 180 12.39 -9.76 -13.91
CA ASN A 180 11.30 -9.07 -13.22
C ASN A 180 10.92 -7.78 -13.94
N ASP A 181 9.74 -7.24 -13.60
CA ASP A 181 9.14 -6.04 -14.19
C ASP A 181 9.29 -4.81 -13.26
N ILE A 182 10.30 -4.78 -12.40
CA ILE A 182 10.52 -3.66 -11.48
C ILE A 182 11.21 -2.52 -12.23
N GLU A 183 10.48 -1.44 -12.45
CA GLU A 183 10.98 -0.21 -13.09
C GLU A 183 11.24 0.90 -12.07
N THR A 184 10.36 1.04 -11.09
CA THR A 184 10.37 2.15 -10.13
C THR A 184 10.50 1.65 -8.67
N TYR A 185 10.83 2.56 -7.75
CA TYR A 185 10.76 2.25 -6.32
C TYR A 185 9.33 1.97 -5.85
N ARG A 186 8.32 2.48 -6.56
CA ARG A 186 6.91 2.19 -6.30
C ARG A 186 6.57 0.73 -6.55
N ASP A 187 7.15 0.12 -7.59
CA ASP A 187 6.99 -1.32 -7.87
C ASP A 187 7.61 -2.18 -6.76
N VAL A 188 8.78 -1.77 -6.24
CA VAL A 188 9.40 -2.44 -5.09
C VAL A 188 8.46 -2.41 -3.89
N LEU A 189 7.87 -1.24 -3.56
CA LEU A 189 6.91 -1.11 -2.47
C LEU A 189 5.66 -1.97 -2.70
N TYR A 190 5.16 -2.03 -3.93
CA TYR A 190 4.02 -2.87 -4.28
C TYR A 190 4.29 -4.35 -3.93
N TYR A 191 5.41 -4.89 -4.36
CA TYR A 191 5.76 -6.28 -4.08
C TYR A 191 6.06 -6.55 -2.62
N VAL A 192 6.75 -5.63 -1.94
CA VAL A 192 7.01 -5.73 -0.49
C VAL A 192 5.70 -5.66 0.30
N GLY A 193 4.77 -4.78 -0.08
CA GLY A 193 3.45 -4.67 0.55
C GLY A 193 2.63 -5.96 0.44
N GLN A 194 2.71 -6.66 -0.70
CA GLN A 194 2.10 -7.99 -0.84
C GLN A 194 2.72 -9.02 0.12
N VAL A 195 4.06 -9.06 0.20
CA VAL A 195 4.77 -9.98 1.13
C VAL A 195 4.37 -9.74 2.57
N LEU A 196 4.21 -8.48 2.96
CA LEU A 196 3.79 -8.07 4.31
C LEU A 196 2.27 -8.18 4.55
N GLY A 197 1.48 -8.52 3.53
CA GLY A 197 0.03 -8.68 3.64
C GLY A 197 -0.73 -7.37 3.87
N GLY A 198 -0.23 -6.24 3.34
CA GLY A 198 -0.80 -4.92 3.52
C GLY A 198 -0.74 -4.05 2.28
N PHE A 199 -0.95 -2.76 2.45
CA PHE A 199 -0.81 -1.73 1.43
C PHE A 199 -0.05 -0.53 1.98
N PHE A 200 0.65 0.20 1.11
CA PHE A 200 1.34 1.42 1.50
C PHE A 200 0.49 2.66 1.21
N CYS A 201 0.57 3.61 2.11
CA CYS A 201 0.02 4.95 1.95
C CYS A 201 0.96 5.99 2.55
N ILE A 202 0.76 7.24 2.22
CA ILE A 202 1.41 8.35 2.91
C ILE A 202 0.47 8.79 4.04
N ASN A 203 0.97 8.79 5.26
CA ASN A 203 0.20 9.24 6.41
C ASN A 203 0.08 10.78 6.44
N ARG A 204 -0.65 11.30 7.41
CA ARG A 204 -0.96 12.73 7.52
C ARG A 204 0.24 13.61 7.83
N GLU A 205 1.37 13.01 8.25
CA GLU A 205 2.66 13.69 8.48
C GLU A 205 3.58 13.65 7.25
N GLY A 206 3.14 13.06 6.14
CA GLY A 206 3.96 12.90 4.94
C GLY A 206 4.93 11.72 5.00
N LYS A 207 4.71 10.73 5.88
CA LYS A 207 5.57 9.56 6.01
C LYS A 207 4.94 8.36 5.34
N LEU A 208 5.77 7.47 4.79
CA LEU A 208 5.34 6.19 4.25
C LEU A 208 4.90 5.28 5.40
N GLU A 209 3.69 4.76 5.31
CA GLU A 209 3.08 3.89 6.31
C GLU A 209 2.54 2.62 5.64
N LEU A 210 2.88 1.46 6.19
CA LEU A 210 2.24 0.20 5.85
C LEU A 210 0.98 0.02 6.71
N ARG A 211 -0.15 -0.24 6.06
CA ARG A 211 -1.42 -0.56 6.72
C ARG A 211 -1.91 -1.93 6.32
N LYS A 212 -2.60 -2.59 7.24
CA LYS A 212 -3.26 -3.87 7.01
C LYS A 212 -4.76 -3.72 7.22
N PHE A 213 -5.53 -4.55 6.55
CA PHE A 213 -6.94 -4.69 6.87
C PHE A 213 -7.10 -5.47 8.18
N GLY A 214 -8.06 -5.03 9.00
CA GLY A 214 -8.39 -5.67 10.27
C GLY A 214 -9.86 -6.07 10.33
N ASN A 215 -10.31 -6.46 11.53
CA ASN A 215 -11.70 -6.81 11.80
C ASN A 215 -12.30 -6.07 13.01
N GLU A 216 -11.53 -5.21 13.66
CA GLU A 216 -11.99 -4.45 14.82
C GLU A 216 -12.56 -3.09 14.40
N PRO A 217 -13.86 -2.83 14.64
CA PRO A 217 -14.47 -1.57 14.29
C PRO A 217 -13.93 -0.40 15.11
N VAL A 218 -13.45 0.65 14.44
CA VAL A 218 -12.97 1.88 15.06
C VAL A 218 -14.12 2.84 15.43
N MET A 219 -15.28 2.71 14.78
CA MET A 219 -16.47 3.49 15.10
C MET A 219 -17.76 2.85 14.57
N GLU A 220 -18.91 3.33 15.09
CA GLU A 220 -20.24 3.03 14.56
C GLU A 220 -20.80 4.20 13.77
N VAL A 221 -21.41 3.91 12.61
CA VAL A 221 -22.09 4.87 11.73
C VAL A 221 -23.60 4.62 11.77
N TRP A 222 -24.33 5.47 12.46
CA TRP A 222 -25.78 5.35 12.60
C TRP A 222 -26.54 5.84 11.37
N SER A 223 -27.74 5.32 11.14
CA SER A 223 -28.60 5.71 10.01
C SER A 223 -28.83 7.21 9.89
N LYS A 224 -28.93 7.92 11.03
CA LYS A 224 -29.08 9.39 11.07
C LYS A 224 -27.86 10.16 10.56
N HIS A 225 -26.69 9.51 10.46
CA HIS A 225 -25.43 10.11 9.99
C HIS A 225 -25.15 9.81 8.52
N ARG A 226 -26.08 9.17 7.81
CA ARG A 226 -25.94 8.79 6.41
C ARG A 226 -26.96 9.54 5.55
N PHE A 227 -26.51 10.07 4.43
CA PHE A 227 -27.39 10.66 3.41
C PHE A 227 -27.88 9.60 2.45
N THR A 228 -26.95 8.75 2.00
CA THR A 228 -27.21 7.58 1.15
C THR A 228 -26.37 6.43 1.64
N SER A 229 -26.84 5.20 1.45
CA SER A 229 -26.03 4.01 1.69
C SER A 229 -26.60 2.82 0.95
N SER A 230 -25.72 2.02 0.39
CA SER A 230 -26.00 0.70 -0.15
C SER A 230 -25.05 -0.33 0.44
N PHE A 231 -25.54 -1.54 0.66
CA PHE A 231 -24.77 -2.63 1.23
C PHE A 231 -24.98 -3.86 0.37
N SER A 232 -23.91 -4.63 0.18
CA SER A 232 -24.03 -5.94 -0.45
C SER A 232 -24.78 -6.92 0.47
N ASP A 233 -25.42 -7.93 -0.12
CA ASP A 233 -26.09 -9.03 0.57
C ASP A 233 -25.16 -10.21 0.88
N PHE A 234 -23.87 -10.03 0.66
CA PHE A 234 -22.83 -11.03 0.89
C PHE A 234 -21.68 -10.46 1.72
N ILE A 235 -20.94 -11.38 2.29
CA ILE A 235 -19.70 -11.09 3.03
C ILE A 235 -18.52 -11.42 2.11
N THR A 236 -17.58 -10.51 2.01
CA THR A 236 -16.29 -10.74 1.35
C THR A 236 -15.33 -11.37 2.35
N ARG A 237 -14.82 -12.57 2.02
CA ARG A 237 -13.91 -13.34 2.84
C ARG A 237 -12.95 -14.11 1.94
N TYR A 238 -11.69 -14.16 2.35
CA TYR A 238 -10.63 -14.86 1.62
C TYR A 238 -10.20 -16.10 2.39
N THR A 239 -10.10 -17.23 1.69
CA THR A 239 -9.67 -18.52 2.24
C THR A 239 -8.53 -19.14 1.45
N ALA A 240 -8.09 -18.48 0.39
CA ALA A 240 -6.97 -18.93 -0.40
C ALA A 240 -6.17 -17.74 -0.98
N VAL A 241 -4.90 -18.01 -1.26
CA VAL A 241 -3.98 -17.12 -1.96
C VAL A 241 -3.34 -17.91 -3.10
N SER A 242 -3.15 -17.29 -4.25
CA SER A 242 -2.37 -17.84 -5.35
C SER A 242 -1.26 -16.88 -5.75
N SER A 243 -0.08 -17.43 -6.07
CA SER A 243 1.06 -16.68 -6.60
C SER A 243 1.58 -17.39 -7.84
N THR A 244 1.80 -16.67 -8.92
CA THR A 244 2.30 -17.25 -10.18
C THR A 244 3.80 -17.38 -10.11
N ASN A 245 4.31 -18.59 -10.32
CA ASN A 245 5.73 -18.85 -10.41
C ASN A 245 6.25 -18.40 -11.79
N MET A 246 7.20 -17.47 -11.80
CA MET A 246 7.76 -16.90 -13.04
C MET A 246 8.43 -17.95 -13.94
N LYS A 247 9.09 -18.93 -13.34
CA LYS A 247 9.86 -19.94 -14.09
C LYS A 247 8.96 -20.97 -14.79
N THR A 248 7.86 -21.33 -14.12
CA THR A 248 6.95 -22.38 -14.61
C THR A 248 5.69 -21.80 -15.23
N GLU A 249 5.43 -20.49 -15.07
CA GLU A 249 4.21 -19.77 -15.45
C GLU A 249 2.93 -20.36 -14.82
N ILE A 250 3.08 -21.11 -13.72
CA ILE A 250 1.98 -21.78 -13.04
C ILE A 250 1.69 -21.11 -11.72
N ALA A 251 0.42 -20.95 -11.41
CA ALA A 251 -0.03 -20.44 -10.13
C ALA A 251 0.10 -21.53 -9.04
N GLU A 252 0.94 -21.27 -8.06
CA GLU A 252 0.97 -21.99 -6.79
C GLU A 252 -0.24 -21.57 -5.95
N TYR A 253 -0.95 -22.52 -5.39
CA TYR A 253 -2.22 -22.32 -4.72
C TYR A 253 -2.16 -22.79 -3.27
N TYR A 254 -2.46 -21.88 -2.33
CA TYR A 254 -2.43 -22.13 -0.89
C TYR A 254 -3.79 -21.78 -0.28
N HIS A 255 -4.36 -22.65 0.58
CA HIS A 255 -5.69 -22.47 1.11
C HIS A 255 -5.84 -22.93 2.56
N LEU A 256 -6.84 -22.39 3.22
CA LEU A 256 -7.31 -22.85 4.53
C LEU A 256 -8.29 -24.01 4.36
N ASP A 257 -8.57 -24.73 5.42
CA ASP A 257 -9.60 -25.74 5.49
C ASP A 257 -10.72 -25.29 6.46
N PRO A 258 -11.96 -25.07 6.00
CA PRO A 258 -12.46 -25.24 4.63
C PRO A 258 -12.07 -24.08 3.68
N ASP A 259 -11.84 -24.42 2.41
CA ASP A 259 -11.65 -23.45 1.34
C ASP A 259 -13.00 -23.12 0.67
N ASP A 260 -13.77 -22.26 1.31
CA ASP A 260 -15.13 -21.88 0.93
C ASP A 260 -15.30 -20.37 0.66
N GLY A 261 -14.21 -19.62 0.69
CA GLY A 261 -14.16 -18.18 0.42
C GLY A 261 -13.58 -17.83 -0.96
N LEU A 262 -13.04 -16.62 -1.05
CA LEU A 262 -12.34 -16.10 -2.22
C LEU A 262 -10.87 -16.53 -2.24
N THR A 263 -10.31 -16.60 -3.44
CA THR A 263 -8.85 -16.68 -3.65
C THR A 263 -8.34 -15.29 -4.02
N LEU A 264 -7.36 -14.80 -3.28
CA LEU A 264 -6.60 -13.61 -3.67
C LEU A 264 -5.47 -14.03 -4.60
N ASN A 265 -5.45 -13.47 -5.81
CA ASN A 265 -4.38 -13.72 -6.76
C ASN A 265 -3.32 -12.60 -6.61
N LEU A 266 -2.12 -12.97 -6.15
CA LEU A 266 -0.98 -12.05 -6.05
C LEU A 266 -0.29 -11.84 -7.41
N GLY A 267 -0.65 -12.64 -8.44
CA GLY A 267 0.04 -12.62 -9.72
C GLY A 267 1.49 -13.06 -9.59
N VAL A 268 2.34 -12.48 -10.42
CA VAL A 268 3.79 -12.67 -10.37
C VAL A 268 4.38 -11.66 -9.39
N ASN A 269 4.98 -12.16 -8.29
CA ASN A 269 5.70 -11.32 -7.35
C ASN A 269 7.16 -11.78 -7.28
N PRO A 270 8.13 -10.98 -7.79
CA PRO A 270 9.53 -11.38 -7.86
C PRO A 270 10.18 -11.64 -6.49
N LEU A 271 9.62 -11.13 -5.40
CA LEU A 271 10.09 -11.39 -4.03
C LEU A 271 9.61 -12.72 -3.46
N LEU A 272 8.54 -13.30 -4.00
CA LEU A 272 7.97 -14.59 -3.58
C LEU A 272 8.54 -15.78 -4.38
N GLN A 273 9.43 -15.53 -5.35
CA GLN A 273 9.96 -16.57 -6.24
C GLN A 273 11.21 -17.28 -5.72
N PHE A 274 11.73 -16.84 -4.58
CA PHE A 274 12.96 -17.38 -4.01
C PHE A 274 12.71 -18.39 -2.90
N GLY A 275 13.75 -19.19 -2.66
CA GLY A 275 13.78 -20.18 -1.60
C GLY A 275 13.19 -21.52 -2.02
N LEU A 276 13.20 -22.43 -1.07
CA LEU A 276 12.57 -23.74 -1.19
C LEU A 276 11.06 -23.59 -1.34
N LYS A 277 10.40 -24.62 -1.84
CA LYS A 277 8.93 -24.66 -1.95
C LYS A 277 8.26 -24.38 -0.59
N GLU A 278 8.82 -24.97 0.45
CA GLU A 278 8.34 -24.81 1.84
C GLU A 278 8.44 -23.35 2.31
N THR A 279 9.50 -22.63 1.89
CA THR A 279 9.66 -21.21 2.21
C THR A 279 8.60 -20.35 1.51
N ARG A 280 8.34 -20.60 0.21
CA ARG A 280 7.29 -19.91 -0.54
C ARG A 280 5.90 -20.20 0.04
N GLU A 281 5.63 -21.46 0.39
CA GLU A 281 4.41 -21.87 1.08
C GLU A 281 4.24 -21.12 2.39
N GLN A 282 5.30 -21.06 3.22
CA GLN A 282 5.26 -20.34 4.50
C GLN A 282 4.95 -18.85 4.30
N LEU A 283 5.61 -18.19 3.35
CA LEU A 283 5.36 -16.77 3.03
C LEU A 283 3.90 -16.55 2.61
N CYS A 284 3.40 -17.36 1.70
CA CYS A 284 2.01 -17.25 1.19
C CYS A 284 0.97 -17.60 2.26
N MET A 285 1.25 -18.60 3.11
CA MET A 285 0.37 -18.93 4.23
C MET A 285 0.32 -17.83 5.29
N ASN A 286 1.43 -17.15 5.58
CA ASN A 286 1.45 -16.01 6.48
C ASN A 286 0.61 -14.84 5.91
N ILE A 287 0.70 -14.57 4.60
CA ILE A 287 -0.17 -13.59 3.92
C ILE A 287 -1.64 -14.01 4.05
N LEU A 288 -1.93 -15.28 3.84
CA LEU A 288 -3.31 -15.81 3.91
C LEU A 288 -3.88 -15.71 5.32
N TYR A 289 -3.09 -16.02 6.36
CA TYR A 289 -3.54 -15.89 7.75
C TYR A 289 -3.90 -14.44 8.10
N ASP A 290 -3.08 -13.47 7.69
CA ASP A 290 -3.40 -12.05 7.87
C ASP A 290 -4.66 -11.64 7.10
N LEU A 291 -4.82 -12.12 5.87
CA LEU A 291 -5.97 -11.81 5.03
C LEU A 291 -7.26 -12.51 5.51
N SER A 292 -7.17 -13.70 6.10
CA SER A 292 -8.31 -14.50 6.52
C SER A 292 -9.12 -13.92 7.67
N VAL A 293 -8.54 -12.98 8.43
CA VAL A 293 -9.26 -12.25 9.49
C VAL A 293 -10.21 -11.20 8.92
N VAL A 294 -10.04 -10.87 7.64
CA VAL A 294 -10.85 -9.86 6.94
C VAL A 294 -12.17 -10.48 6.51
N ASP A 295 -13.23 -10.09 7.19
CA ASP A 295 -14.62 -10.57 6.99
C ASP A 295 -15.56 -9.37 7.04
N TYR A 296 -15.97 -8.84 5.88
CA TYR A 296 -16.70 -7.59 5.81
C TYR A 296 -17.76 -7.56 4.71
N VAL A 297 -18.76 -6.68 4.88
CA VAL A 297 -19.78 -6.38 3.89
C VAL A 297 -19.31 -5.21 3.01
N PRO A 298 -19.21 -5.39 1.69
CA PRO A 298 -18.98 -4.27 0.77
C PRO A 298 -20.10 -3.23 0.84
N PHE A 299 -19.73 -1.96 0.73
CA PHE A 299 -20.67 -0.85 0.86
C PHE A 299 -20.27 0.38 0.04
N ASP A 300 -21.23 1.26 -0.18
CA ASP A 300 -21.05 2.62 -0.68
C ASP A 300 -21.95 3.55 0.14
N SER A 301 -21.40 4.56 0.79
CA SER A 301 -22.18 5.44 1.67
C SER A 301 -21.67 6.88 1.67
N ASP A 302 -22.60 7.81 1.49
CA ASP A 302 -22.38 9.22 1.78
C ASP A 302 -22.78 9.52 3.24
N THR A 303 -21.85 10.06 3.99
CA THR A 303 -22.03 10.31 5.45
C THR A 303 -21.78 11.78 5.80
N ILE A 304 -22.17 12.14 7.02
CA ILE A 304 -21.79 13.44 7.59
C ILE A 304 -20.27 13.58 7.78
N GLY A 305 -19.54 12.47 7.70
CA GLY A 305 -18.08 12.36 7.77
C GLY A 305 -17.51 12.40 9.17
N ASN A 306 -16.42 11.68 9.32
CA ASN A 306 -15.47 11.82 10.41
C ASN A 306 -14.07 12.00 9.79
N PRO A 307 -13.44 13.18 9.91
CA PRO A 307 -12.15 13.46 9.31
C PRO A 307 -11.00 12.68 9.94
N ALA A 308 -11.20 12.00 11.07
CA ALA A 308 -10.21 11.13 11.68
C ALA A 308 -10.13 9.72 11.04
N LEU A 309 -11.09 9.34 10.19
CA LEU A 309 -11.05 8.05 9.50
C LEU A 309 -9.92 8.00 8.47
N ASP A 310 -9.36 6.81 8.32
CA ASP A 310 -8.29 6.49 7.39
C ASP A 310 -8.64 5.27 6.54
N LEU A 311 -7.88 5.03 5.46
CA LEU A 311 -7.98 3.82 4.65
C LEU A 311 -7.63 2.58 5.48
N GLY A 312 -8.36 1.49 5.24
CA GLY A 312 -8.22 0.24 6.00
C GLY A 312 -8.97 0.23 7.33
N ASP A 313 -9.49 1.38 7.80
CA ASP A 313 -10.32 1.41 9.00
C ASP A 313 -11.58 0.56 8.83
N VAL A 314 -11.92 -0.17 9.87
CA VAL A 314 -13.15 -0.97 9.93
C VAL A 314 -14.22 -0.15 10.65
N ILE A 315 -15.41 -0.12 10.07
CA ILE A 315 -16.57 0.58 10.62
C ILE A 315 -17.76 -0.36 10.75
N LYS A 316 -18.67 -0.03 11.65
CA LYS A 316 -19.89 -0.79 11.85
C LYS A 316 -21.09 0.10 11.60
N PHE A 317 -21.93 -0.29 10.65
CA PHE A 317 -23.17 0.45 10.37
C PHE A 317 -24.31 0.02 11.29
N ARG A 318 -25.12 0.98 11.74
CA ARG A 318 -26.26 0.76 12.62
C ARG A 318 -27.55 1.37 12.08
N GLY A 319 -28.61 0.60 12.14
CA GLY A 319 -29.97 1.01 11.76
C GLY A 319 -30.18 1.12 10.24
N GLY A 320 -31.40 1.43 9.83
CA GLY A 320 -31.81 1.43 8.43
C GLY A 320 -31.73 0.03 7.83
N GLN A 321 -31.14 -0.11 6.64
CA GLN A 321 -30.95 -1.38 5.95
C GLN A 321 -29.64 -2.09 6.30
N ALA A 322 -28.86 -1.55 7.25
CA ALA A 322 -27.60 -2.14 7.67
C ALA A 322 -27.82 -3.30 8.64
N ASP A 323 -27.14 -4.42 8.40
CA ASP A 323 -27.05 -5.50 9.38
C ASP A 323 -26.05 -5.09 10.48
N GLY A 324 -26.58 -4.73 11.63
CA GLY A 324 -25.77 -4.28 12.77
C GLY A 324 -24.87 -5.34 13.40
N THR A 325 -24.87 -6.59 12.90
CA THR A 325 -23.92 -7.63 13.31
C THR A 325 -22.68 -7.69 12.44
N LYS A 326 -22.69 -7.02 11.28
CA LYS A 326 -21.63 -7.03 10.28
C LYS A 326 -20.74 -5.79 10.38
N ILE A 327 -19.54 -5.94 9.88
CA ILE A 327 -18.54 -4.88 9.77
C ILE A 327 -18.27 -4.56 8.30
N SER A 328 -17.64 -3.44 8.05
CA SER A 328 -17.24 -2.97 6.71
C SER A 328 -15.86 -2.34 6.78
N ALA A 329 -15.00 -2.60 5.79
CA ALA A 329 -13.67 -1.99 5.70
C ALA A 329 -13.67 -0.86 4.67
N ILE A 330 -13.02 0.25 4.99
CA ILE A 330 -12.90 1.40 4.08
C ILE A 330 -11.76 1.16 3.10
N THR A 331 -12.07 1.00 1.83
CA THR A 331 -11.07 0.83 0.76
C THR A 331 -10.86 2.09 -0.07
N SER A 332 -11.84 2.99 -0.10
CA SER A 332 -11.68 4.34 -0.66
C SER A 332 -12.53 5.35 0.09
N MET A 333 -12.09 6.58 0.09
CA MET A 333 -12.78 7.68 0.76
C MET A 333 -12.56 9.00 0.03
N GLN A 334 -13.60 9.83 0.02
CA GLN A 334 -13.51 11.22 -0.41
C GLN A 334 -14.07 12.13 0.66
N CYS A 335 -13.23 13.00 1.18
CA CYS A 335 -13.59 14.03 2.16
C CYS A 335 -13.78 15.35 1.43
N LYS A 336 -15.00 15.92 1.40
CA LYS A 336 -15.28 17.25 0.85
C LYS A 336 -15.20 18.32 1.91
N ILE A 337 -14.48 19.39 1.61
CA ILE A 337 -14.41 20.56 2.50
C ILE A 337 -15.79 21.22 2.59
N GLY A 338 -16.36 21.26 3.79
CA GLY A 338 -17.71 21.79 4.00
C GLY A 338 -18.84 20.96 3.41
N GLY A 339 -18.58 19.70 3.04
CA GLY A 339 -19.53 18.80 2.40
C GLY A 339 -19.61 17.42 3.06
N LYS A 340 -20.26 16.50 2.37
CA LYS A 340 -20.37 15.09 2.77
C LYS A 340 -19.06 14.34 2.54
N HIS A 341 -18.87 13.26 3.28
CA HIS A 341 -17.81 12.30 3.04
C HIS A 341 -18.40 11.05 2.38
N THR A 342 -17.79 10.64 1.28
CA THR A 342 -18.13 9.38 0.62
C THR A 342 -17.14 8.31 1.09
N LEU A 343 -17.66 7.21 1.58
CA LEU A 343 -16.89 6.04 2.04
C LEU A 343 -17.29 4.82 1.22
N LYS A 344 -16.34 4.02 0.80
CA LYS A 344 -16.59 2.77 0.07
C LYS A 344 -15.75 1.63 0.60
N GLY A 345 -16.33 0.43 0.58
CA GLY A 345 -15.64 -0.83 0.77
C GLY A 345 -15.96 -1.75 -0.40
N VAL A 346 -14.95 -2.05 -1.24
CA VAL A 346 -15.11 -2.94 -2.39
C VAL A 346 -15.01 -4.40 -1.98
N GLY A 347 -15.62 -5.31 -2.73
CA GLY A 347 -15.50 -6.73 -2.47
C GLY A 347 -16.27 -7.57 -3.47
N LYS A 348 -15.89 -8.84 -3.59
CA LYS A 348 -16.53 -9.82 -4.46
C LYS A 348 -17.41 -10.78 -3.66
N ASN A 349 -18.45 -11.27 -4.31
CA ASN A 349 -19.29 -12.33 -3.75
C ASN A 349 -18.58 -13.69 -3.86
N PRO A 350 -18.27 -14.37 -2.72
CA PRO A 350 -17.59 -15.66 -2.73
C PRO A 350 -18.33 -16.73 -3.55
N ARG A 351 -19.66 -16.71 -3.53
CA ARG A 351 -20.47 -17.68 -4.28
C ARG A 351 -20.31 -17.56 -5.79
N LEU A 352 -20.18 -16.32 -6.30
CA LEU A 352 -19.95 -16.07 -7.73
C LEU A 352 -18.53 -16.43 -8.14
N ALA A 353 -17.55 -16.21 -7.26
CA ALA A 353 -16.17 -16.61 -7.49
C ALA A 353 -16.02 -18.14 -7.57
N GLN A 354 -16.67 -18.89 -6.67
CA GLN A 354 -16.66 -20.36 -6.69
C GLN A 354 -17.27 -20.94 -7.97
N ALA A 355 -18.30 -20.31 -8.54
CA ALA A 355 -18.92 -20.76 -9.80
C ALA A 355 -17.95 -20.71 -11.00
N LYS A 356 -16.97 -19.78 -10.98
CA LYS A 356 -15.99 -19.59 -12.05
C LYS A 356 -14.65 -20.29 -11.78
N SER A 357 -14.23 -20.40 -10.51
CA SER A 357 -12.87 -20.83 -10.16
C SER A 357 -12.68 -22.32 -9.92
N LYS A 358 -13.75 -23.10 -9.85
CA LYS A 358 -13.63 -24.54 -9.54
C LYS A 358 -12.84 -25.33 -10.59
N ASN A 359 -12.91 -24.91 -11.85
CA ASN A 359 -12.12 -25.49 -12.93
C ASN A 359 -10.64 -25.04 -12.87
N ASP A 360 -10.39 -23.79 -12.54
CA ASP A 360 -9.03 -23.23 -12.48
C ASP A 360 -8.23 -23.82 -11.31
N LYS A 361 -8.87 -24.06 -10.17
CA LYS A 361 -8.27 -24.72 -9.00
C LYS A 361 -7.82 -26.15 -9.31
N ASN A 362 -8.67 -26.93 -9.99
CA ASN A 362 -8.36 -28.31 -10.35
C ASN A 362 -7.24 -28.41 -11.38
N ILE A 363 -7.21 -27.49 -12.36
CA ILE A 363 -6.17 -27.44 -13.40
C ILE A 363 -4.83 -27.04 -12.78
N SER A 364 -4.79 -26.00 -11.93
CA SER A 364 -3.56 -25.58 -11.24
C SER A 364 -3.00 -26.68 -10.33
N GLY A 365 -3.84 -27.37 -9.58
CA GLY A 365 -3.41 -28.50 -8.73
C GLY A 365 -2.85 -29.68 -9.54
N LEU A 366 -3.47 -30.04 -10.67
CA LEU A 366 -2.99 -31.07 -11.58
C LEU A 366 -1.68 -30.69 -12.27
N LEU A 367 -1.55 -29.43 -12.70
CA LEU A 367 -0.35 -28.92 -13.34
C LEU A 367 0.82 -28.86 -12.36
N ASN A 368 0.58 -28.43 -11.11
CA ASN A 368 1.61 -28.48 -10.06
C ASN A 368 2.12 -29.89 -9.81
N GLN A 369 1.25 -30.90 -9.73
CA GLN A 369 1.65 -32.33 -9.62
C GLN A 369 2.45 -32.83 -10.82
N ILE A 370 2.15 -32.37 -12.02
CA ILE A 370 2.88 -32.78 -13.25
C ILE A 370 4.27 -32.16 -13.26
N ILE A 371 4.44 -30.96 -12.75
CA ILE A 371 5.74 -30.25 -12.72
C ILE A 371 6.63 -30.81 -11.62
N ASP A 372 6.12 -31.04 -10.42
CA ASP A 372 6.86 -31.69 -9.33
C ASP A 372 7.47 -33.03 -9.80
N ASN A 373 6.79 -33.73 -10.72
CA ASN A 373 7.28 -34.99 -11.31
C ASN A 373 8.26 -34.80 -12.49
N LYS A 374 8.30 -33.62 -13.14
CA LYS A 374 9.18 -33.36 -14.28
C LYS A 374 10.52 -32.70 -13.94
N GLU A 375 10.62 -32.00 -12.82
CA GLU A 375 11.81 -31.23 -12.46
C GLU A 375 12.89 -32.01 -11.70
N ALA A 376 12.61 -33.21 -11.26
CA ALA A 376 13.60 -34.10 -10.67
C ALA A 376 14.65 -34.49 -11.73
N GLY A 377 15.71 -33.71 -11.88
CA GLY A 377 16.87 -34.04 -12.69
C GLY A 377 17.42 -32.98 -13.63
N LYS A 378 16.98 -31.73 -13.58
CA LYS A 378 17.59 -30.69 -14.44
C LYS A 378 18.91 -30.16 -13.83
N ILE A 379 19.99 -30.24 -14.63
CA ILE A 379 21.27 -29.60 -14.32
C ILE A 379 21.31 -28.25 -15.02
N GLY A 380 21.32 -27.15 -14.25
CA GLY A 380 21.58 -25.81 -14.77
C GLY A 380 23.08 -25.49 -14.73
N ILE A 381 23.64 -25.02 -15.83
CA ILE A 381 25.05 -24.57 -15.89
C ILE A 381 25.05 -23.07 -16.14
N HIS A 382 25.63 -22.31 -15.18
CA HIS A 382 25.79 -20.88 -15.28
C HIS A 382 27.27 -20.54 -15.37
N THR A 383 27.64 -19.66 -16.28
CA THR A 383 29.04 -19.24 -16.48
C THR A 383 29.16 -17.75 -16.14
N PHE A 384 30.04 -17.45 -15.21
CA PHE A 384 30.33 -16.07 -14.79
C PHE A 384 31.77 -15.76 -15.13
N THR A 385 32.02 -14.63 -15.77
CA THR A 385 33.38 -14.20 -16.15
C THR A 385 33.61 -12.77 -15.67
N ASN A 386 34.81 -12.51 -15.14
CA ASN A 386 35.30 -11.20 -14.88
C ASN A 386 36.59 -10.97 -15.66
N ALA A 387 36.51 -10.10 -16.66
CA ALA A 387 37.64 -9.74 -17.53
C ALA A 387 38.46 -8.55 -17.03
N SER A 388 38.11 -7.99 -15.85
CA SER A 388 38.84 -6.87 -15.25
C SER A 388 40.21 -7.32 -14.75
N SER A 389 41.23 -6.44 -14.88
CA SER A 389 42.54 -6.67 -14.32
C SER A 389 42.60 -6.22 -12.86
N PHE A 390 43.18 -7.05 -12.01
CA PHE A 390 43.35 -6.79 -10.58
C PHE A 390 44.83 -6.88 -10.21
N ASN A 391 45.29 -5.94 -9.35
CA ASN A 391 46.64 -6.05 -8.81
C ASN A 391 46.60 -6.92 -7.53
N VAL A 392 47.46 -7.89 -7.45
CA VAL A 392 47.61 -8.72 -6.25
C VAL A 392 48.53 -7.98 -5.29
N SER A 393 48.10 -7.86 -4.03
CA SER A 393 48.87 -7.23 -2.95
C SER A 393 48.81 -8.10 -1.69
N GLU A 394 49.38 -7.61 -0.58
CA GLU A 394 49.31 -8.31 0.71
C GLU A 394 47.89 -8.28 1.34
N THR A 395 46.97 -7.52 0.77
CA THR A 395 45.58 -7.47 1.22
C THR A 395 44.68 -8.24 0.24
N ASP A 396 43.64 -8.90 0.81
CA ASP A 396 42.66 -9.63 0.03
C ASP A 396 41.92 -8.74 -0.96
N VAL A 397 41.86 -9.12 -2.21
CA VAL A 397 41.13 -8.44 -3.27
C VAL A 397 39.99 -9.35 -3.73
N LYS A 398 38.75 -8.89 -3.61
CA LYS A 398 37.55 -9.60 -4.08
C LYS A 398 37.51 -9.49 -5.62
N ILE A 399 37.81 -10.56 -6.32
CA ILE A 399 37.86 -10.58 -7.78
C ILE A 399 36.53 -11.01 -8.42
N ILE A 400 35.73 -11.80 -7.74
CA ILE A 400 34.39 -12.21 -8.19
C ILE A 400 33.46 -12.40 -6.98
N SER A 401 32.20 -12.06 -7.13
CA SER A 401 31.15 -12.37 -6.17
C SER A 401 29.99 -12.95 -6.95
N ILE A 402 29.54 -14.13 -6.59
CA ILE A 402 28.39 -14.79 -7.19
C ILE A 402 27.34 -14.94 -6.11
N GLU A 403 26.21 -14.31 -6.33
CA GLU A 403 25.03 -14.45 -5.47
C GLU A 403 24.00 -15.25 -6.26
N PHE A 404 23.40 -16.26 -5.65
CA PHE A 404 22.34 -17.03 -6.29
C PHE A 404 21.26 -17.36 -5.30
N ALA A 405 20.05 -17.50 -5.80
CA ALA A 405 18.93 -18.01 -5.06
C ALA A 405 18.34 -19.20 -5.81
N ALA A 406 17.89 -20.19 -5.10
CA ALA A 406 17.26 -21.38 -5.65
C ALA A 406 15.79 -21.44 -5.22
N SER A 407 14.93 -21.83 -6.15
CA SER A 407 13.50 -22.06 -5.89
C SER A 407 13.21 -23.44 -5.28
N GLU A 408 14.24 -24.27 -5.17
CA GLU A 408 14.17 -25.65 -4.70
C GLU A 408 15.47 -26.02 -4.00
N GLU A 409 15.48 -27.15 -3.28
CA GLU A 409 16.71 -27.71 -2.73
C GLU A 409 17.64 -28.12 -3.89
N VAL A 410 18.83 -27.52 -3.93
CA VAL A 410 19.79 -27.75 -5.02
C VAL A 410 21.16 -28.06 -4.46
N MET A 411 21.87 -28.91 -5.17
CA MET A 411 23.32 -29.11 -4.98
C MET A 411 24.06 -28.20 -5.95
N ALA A 412 24.76 -27.19 -5.45
CA ALA A 412 25.57 -26.30 -6.26
C ALA A 412 27.05 -26.73 -6.22
N GLN A 413 27.67 -26.85 -7.37
CA GLN A 413 29.10 -27.07 -7.51
C GLN A 413 29.73 -25.89 -8.23
N PHE A 414 30.77 -25.32 -7.65
CA PHE A 414 31.50 -24.20 -8.20
C PHE A 414 32.83 -24.63 -8.74
N PHE A 415 33.08 -24.33 -10.01
CA PHE A 415 34.38 -24.50 -10.63
C PHE A 415 34.89 -23.14 -11.09
N GLY A 416 36.11 -22.77 -10.65
CA GLY A 416 36.70 -21.49 -11.00
C GLY A 416 38.11 -21.65 -11.60
N SER A 417 38.45 -20.81 -12.55
CA SER A 417 39.82 -20.65 -13.02
C SER A 417 40.24 -19.20 -12.96
N VAL A 418 41.44 -18.93 -12.49
CA VAL A 418 42.04 -17.59 -12.43
C VAL A 418 43.33 -17.60 -13.27
N ILE A 419 43.43 -16.64 -14.16
CA ILE A 419 44.63 -16.46 -14.96
C ILE A 419 45.52 -15.41 -14.27
N LEU A 420 46.71 -15.80 -13.88
CA LEU A 420 47.70 -14.92 -13.26
C LEU A 420 48.79 -14.59 -14.26
N SER A 421 49.04 -13.30 -14.48
CA SER A 421 50.24 -12.83 -15.19
C SER A 421 51.21 -12.27 -14.19
N VAL A 422 52.38 -12.90 -14.10
CA VAL A 422 53.46 -12.42 -13.25
C VAL A 422 54.52 -11.79 -14.14
N LYS A 423 54.88 -10.53 -13.87
CA LYS A 423 56.08 -9.91 -14.45
C LYS A 423 57.21 -10.07 -13.44
N ALA A 424 58.27 -10.71 -13.84
CA ALA A 424 59.51 -10.69 -13.07
C ALA A 424 60.17 -9.30 -13.26
N ASP A 425 60.58 -8.69 -12.17
CA ASP A 425 61.42 -7.50 -12.20
C ASP A 425 62.84 -7.81 -12.60
#